data_5e81fc60ae011ab4a552ba66f1f1f297
#
_entry.id   5e81fc60ae011ab4a552ba66f1f1f297
#
_cell.length_a   1.000
_cell.length_b   1.000
_cell.length_c   1.000
_cell.angle_alpha   90.00
_cell.angle_beta   90.00
_cell.angle_gamma   90.00
#
_symmetry.space_group_name_H-M   'P 1'
#
loop_
_entity.id
_entity.type
_entity.pdbx_description
1 polymer ?
#
loop_
_entity_poly.entity_id
_entity_poly.type
_entity_poly.pdbx_seq_one_letter_code
_entity_poly.pdbx_strand_id
1 'polypeptide(L)'
;MNKDLTQGPVMRSMLLFAVPMILGNLLQQCYNVADTLIVGQFLGKNALAAVGSSFTLMTFLTSILLGLCMGSGALFSIRFGQRDEAGLRESVCASFVLIATSALLLNVLAFACLDFLRAFLRVPAEVWGLMREYLVIIFCGIAATFLYNYFASFLRAVGNSVVPLIFLAVSVVLNILLDLWFVLGLERGVAGAAEATVIAQYVSGVGIAVYALARCPQLRAIHKGCRIRWACVREIAGFSILTCVQQSVMNLGILTVQGLVNSFGSTVMAAFAAAVKIDAFAYMPVQDFGNAFSTFIAQNYGAQKEARIRAGLKGAVGVSMLFCVVVSALVWAFARPLMALFVEAGETEIILEGVRYLRIEGVFYCGIGCLFLLYGLYRALGKPGMSVVLTVISLGTRVVLAYALAAVPSIGVTGIWWSVPIGWFLADTAGILYYIFRKKKLFSWEKQAQI
;
A
#
# COMPACT_ATOMS: atom_id res chain seq x y z
N MET A 1 13.60 9.84 -17.11
CA MET A 1 12.84 10.32 -18.28
C MET A 1 11.37 10.27 -17.93
N ASN A 2 10.71 11.43 -17.89
CA ASN A 2 9.27 11.49 -17.64
C ASN A 2 8.55 10.96 -18.88
N LYS A 3 7.71 9.94 -18.73
CA LYS A 3 6.88 9.41 -19.84
C LYS A 3 5.49 10.02 -19.75
N ASP A 4 5.11 10.76 -20.77
CA ASP A 4 3.72 11.21 -20.94
C ASP A 4 2.84 10.00 -21.27
N LEU A 5 2.06 9.53 -20.28
CA LEU A 5 1.16 8.38 -20.44
C LEU A 5 -0.05 8.67 -21.33
N THR A 6 -0.22 9.93 -21.74
CA THR A 6 -1.28 10.33 -22.68
C THR A 6 -0.91 10.06 -24.14
N GLN A 7 0.33 9.58 -24.42
CA GLN A 7 0.85 9.33 -25.77
C GLN A 7 1.35 7.89 -25.93
N GLY A 8 1.56 7.47 -27.17
CA GLY A 8 2.13 6.16 -27.51
C GLY A 8 1.16 4.98 -27.32
N PRO A 9 1.63 3.73 -27.50
CA PRO A 9 0.81 2.52 -27.37
C PRO A 9 0.36 2.32 -25.91
N VAL A 10 -0.95 2.16 -25.70
CA VAL A 10 -1.60 2.15 -24.39
C VAL A 10 -0.99 1.11 -23.45
N MET A 11 -1.01 -0.17 -23.84
CA MET A 11 -0.54 -1.26 -22.99
C MET A 11 0.96 -1.20 -22.71
N ARG A 12 1.76 -0.91 -23.75
CA ARG A 12 3.22 -0.79 -23.58
C ARG A 12 3.58 0.33 -22.60
N SER A 13 2.90 1.49 -22.70
CA SER A 13 3.15 2.62 -21.81
C SER A 13 2.79 2.28 -20.37
N MET A 14 1.65 1.61 -20.15
CA MET A 14 1.16 1.21 -18.83
C MET A 14 2.05 0.14 -18.19
N LEU A 15 2.43 -0.92 -18.94
CA LEU A 15 3.30 -1.97 -18.43
C LEU A 15 4.71 -1.47 -18.10
N LEU A 16 5.32 -0.67 -18.99
CA LEU A 16 6.64 -0.08 -18.74
C LEU A 16 6.64 0.89 -17.54
N PHE A 17 5.49 1.46 -17.21
CA PHE A 17 5.33 2.29 -16.02
C PHE A 17 5.07 1.44 -14.76
N ALA A 18 4.34 0.33 -14.88
CA ALA A 18 4.00 -0.55 -13.77
C ALA A 18 5.19 -1.40 -13.28
N VAL A 19 6.02 -1.91 -14.20
CA VAL A 19 7.15 -2.80 -13.85
C VAL A 19 8.08 -2.21 -12.78
N PRO A 20 8.56 -0.96 -12.88
CA PRO A 20 9.37 -0.39 -11.81
C PRO A 20 8.63 -0.25 -10.46
N MET A 21 7.31 -0.06 -10.46
CA MET A 21 6.51 0.01 -9.23
C MET A 21 6.44 -1.37 -8.56
N ILE A 22 6.15 -2.41 -9.34
CA ILE A 22 6.09 -3.79 -8.87
C ILE A 22 7.46 -4.22 -8.32
N LEU A 23 8.55 -3.95 -9.06
CA LEU A 23 9.91 -4.27 -8.62
C LEU A 23 10.27 -3.52 -7.33
N GLY A 24 9.83 -2.26 -7.18
CA GLY A 24 10.06 -1.49 -5.96
C GLY A 24 9.40 -2.14 -4.74
N ASN A 25 8.15 -2.55 -4.85
CA ASN A 25 7.45 -3.21 -3.74
C ASN A 25 8.02 -4.60 -3.43
N LEU A 26 8.37 -5.39 -4.44
CA LEU A 26 9.04 -6.68 -4.22
C LEU A 26 10.38 -6.47 -3.49
N LEU A 27 11.16 -5.48 -3.90
CA LEU A 27 12.43 -5.14 -3.25
C LEU A 27 12.21 -4.72 -1.79
N GLN A 28 11.16 -3.97 -1.50
CA GLN A 28 10.80 -3.58 -0.14
C GLN A 28 10.40 -4.79 0.71
N GLN A 29 9.73 -5.80 0.15
CA GLN A 29 9.42 -7.03 0.89
C GLN A 29 10.68 -7.86 1.16
N CYS A 30 11.58 -7.97 0.19
CA CYS A 30 12.88 -8.64 0.41
C CYS A 30 13.67 -7.95 1.54
N TYR A 31 13.64 -6.62 1.59
CA TYR A 31 14.24 -5.85 2.66
C TYR A 31 13.61 -6.18 4.03
N ASN A 32 12.28 -6.16 4.14
CA ASN A 32 11.58 -6.47 5.40
C ASN A 32 11.93 -7.88 5.91
N VAL A 33 12.10 -8.84 4.99
CA VAL A 33 12.54 -10.20 5.32
C VAL A 33 13.98 -10.21 5.80
N ALA A 34 14.89 -9.50 5.12
CA ALA A 34 16.31 -9.42 5.49
C ALA A 34 16.51 -8.80 6.87
N ASP A 35 15.85 -7.68 7.17
CA ASP A 35 15.87 -7.01 8.48
C ASP A 35 15.37 -7.95 9.58
N THR A 36 14.23 -8.62 9.36
CA THR A 36 13.69 -9.60 10.30
C THR A 36 14.63 -10.77 10.55
N LEU A 37 15.34 -11.26 9.52
CA LEU A 37 16.32 -12.33 9.64
C LEU A 37 17.54 -11.90 10.43
N ILE A 38 18.09 -10.70 10.16
CA ILE A 38 19.24 -10.15 10.90
C ILE A 38 18.90 -10.02 12.38
N VAL A 39 17.78 -9.38 12.71
CA VAL A 39 17.33 -9.21 14.09
C VAL A 39 17.09 -10.56 14.77
N GLY A 40 16.38 -11.48 14.09
CA GLY A 40 16.04 -12.78 14.66
C GLY A 40 17.24 -13.68 14.93
N GLN A 41 18.21 -13.72 14.01
CA GLN A 41 19.39 -14.58 14.13
C GLN A 41 20.43 -14.06 15.12
N PHE A 42 20.63 -12.73 15.16
CA PHE A 42 21.73 -12.14 15.92
C PHE A 42 21.33 -11.51 17.24
N LEU A 43 20.07 -11.04 17.38
CA LEU A 43 19.60 -10.38 18.61
C LEU A 43 18.64 -11.23 19.47
N GLY A 44 18.19 -12.37 18.94
CA GLY A 44 17.39 -13.35 19.67
C GLY A 44 15.88 -13.04 19.73
N LYS A 45 15.15 -13.91 20.47
CA LYS A 45 13.68 -13.96 20.45
C LYS A 45 12.99 -12.68 20.93
N ASN A 46 13.50 -12.05 21.99
CA ASN A 46 12.87 -10.85 22.56
C ASN A 46 13.03 -9.64 21.63
N ALA A 47 14.18 -9.50 20.97
CA ALA A 47 14.40 -8.47 19.96
C ALA A 47 13.51 -8.68 18.74
N LEU A 48 13.39 -9.91 18.26
CA LEU A 48 12.50 -10.26 17.16
C LEU A 48 11.03 -9.94 17.49
N ALA A 49 10.58 -10.25 18.71
CA ALA A 49 9.23 -9.92 19.17
C ALA A 49 9.01 -8.41 19.27
N ALA A 50 10.01 -7.66 19.74
CA ALA A 50 9.96 -6.19 19.83
C ALA A 50 9.86 -5.54 18.46
N VAL A 51 10.72 -5.92 17.50
CA VAL A 51 10.74 -5.39 16.12
C VAL A 51 9.47 -5.80 15.38
N GLY A 52 9.03 -7.06 15.49
CA GLY A 52 7.81 -7.55 14.85
C GLY A 52 6.54 -6.81 15.31
N SER A 53 6.41 -6.57 16.63
CA SER A 53 5.29 -5.79 17.18
C SER A 53 5.35 -4.32 16.73
N SER A 54 6.55 -3.74 16.71
CA SER A 54 6.79 -2.39 16.21
C SER A 54 6.46 -2.25 14.72
N PHE A 55 6.76 -3.26 13.91
CA PHE A 55 6.47 -3.30 12.48
C PHE A 55 4.97 -3.15 12.20
N THR A 56 4.12 -3.85 12.96
CA THR A 56 2.66 -3.76 12.80
C THR A 56 2.16 -2.34 13.06
N LEU A 57 2.65 -1.70 14.11
CA LEU A 57 2.31 -0.31 14.43
C LEU A 57 2.80 0.65 13.34
N MET A 58 4.04 0.50 12.90
CA MET A 58 4.62 1.34 11.85
C MET A 58 3.90 1.17 10.51
N THR A 59 3.48 -0.06 10.16
CA THR A 59 2.67 -0.31 8.97
C THR A 59 1.36 0.47 9.02
N PHE A 60 0.69 0.52 10.16
CA PHE A 60 -0.53 1.31 10.33
C PHE A 60 -0.27 2.82 10.17
N LEU A 61 0.73 3.37 10.85
CA LEU A 61 1.09 4.80 10.75
C LEU A 61 1.51 5.18 9.33
N THR A 62 2.32 4.35 8.69
CA THR A 62 2.79 4.57 7.32
C THR A 62 1.65 4.49 6.32
N SER A 63 0.65 3.64 6.55
CA SER A 63 -0.53 3.52 5.67
C SER A 63 -1.35 4.81 5.59
N ILE A 64 -1.40 5.58 6.69
CA ILE A 64 -2.04 6.90 6.73
C ILE A 64 -1.30 7.86 5.78
N LEU A 65 0.02 7.96 5.91
CA LEU A 65 0.85 8.82 5.06
C LEU A 65 0.79 8.38 3.59
N LEU A 66 0.87 7.07 3.35
CA LEU A 66 0.77 6.50 2.01
C LEU A 66 -0.58 6.84 1.36
N GLY A 67 -1.68 6.69 2.09
CA GLY A 67 -3.02 7.04 1.61
C GLY A 67 -3.15 8.53 1.26
N LEU A 68 -2.62 9.43 2.11
CA LEU A 68 -2.60 10.87 1.85
C LEU A 68 -1.79 11.20 0.59
N CYS A 69 -0.59 10.61 0.44
CA CYS A 69 0.27 10.82 -0.73
C CYS A 69 -0.34 10.24 -2.02
N MET A 70 -0.97 9.06 -1.96
CA MET A 70 -1.63 8.44 -3.11
C MET A 70 -2.83 9.25 -3.60
N GLY A 71 -3.63 9.79 -2.67
CA GLY A 71 -4.76 10.65 -3.00
C GLY A 71 -4.29 11.93 -3.70
N SER A 72 -3.29 12.62 -3.15
CA SER A 72 -2.69 13.80 -3.78
C SER A 72 -2.08 13.46 -5.14
N GLY A 73 -1.40 12.31 -5.28
CA GLY A 73 -0.80 11.83 -6.53
C GLY A 73 -1.83 11.63 -7.64
N ALA A 74 -3.04 11.21 -7.31
CA ALA A 74 -4.11 11.10 -8.30
C ALA A 74 -4.51 12.49 -8.84
N LEU A 75 -4.66 13.49 -7.97
CA LEU A 75 -4.95 14.85 -8.40
C LEU A 75 -3.79 15.46 -9.22
N PHE A 76 -2.53 15.23 -8.81
CA PHE A 76 -1.36 15.65 -9.60
C PHE A 76 -1.39 15.04 -11.00
N SER A 77 -1.74 13.75 -11.12
CA SER A 77 -1.85 13.09 -12.42
C SER A 77 -2.93 13.68 -13.30
N ILE A 78 -4.08 14.06 -12.73
CA ILE A 78 -5.17 14.75 -13.45
C ILE A 78 -4.70 16.11 -13.95
N ARG A 79 -4.11 16.95 -13.06
CA ARG A 79 -3.59 18.28 -13.40
C ARG A 79 -2.48 18.23 -14.45
N PHE A 80 -1.58 17.24 -14.31
CA PHE A 80 -0.54 16.99 -15.29
C PHE A 80 -1.12 16.62 -16.67
N GLY A 81 -2.15 15.78 -16.71
CA GLY A 81 -2.86 15.44 -17.93
C GLY A 81 -3.58 16.63 -18.56
N GLN A 82 -4.16 17.52 -17.76
CA GLN A 82 -4.77 18.79 -18.19
C GLN A 82 -3.75 19.79 -18.75
N ARG A 83 -2.44 19.56 -18.52
CA ARG A 83 -1.37 20.55 -18.77
C ARG A 83 -1.55 21.85 -17.99
N ASP A 84 -2.27 21.79 -16.86
CA ASP A 84 -2.46 22.92 -15.95
C ASP A 84 -1.26 23.00 -14.98
N GLU A 85 -0.18 23.63 -15.43
CA GLU A 85 1.02 23.79 -14.63
C GLU A 85 0.82 24.66 -13.38
N ALA A 86 -0.07 25.65 -13.47
CA ALA A 86 -0.38 26.54 -12.35
C ALA A 86 -1.16 25.79 -11.26
N GLY A 87 -2.22 25.06 -11.63
CA GLY A 87 -2.98 24.22 -10.73
C GLY A 87 -2.17 23.07 -10.17
N LEU A 88 -1.27 22.46 -10.95
CA LEU A 88 -0.36 21.41 -10.46
C LEU A 88 0.57 21.96 -9.36
N ARG A 89 1.19 23.12 -9.58
CA ARG A 89 2.05 23.78 -8.57
C ARG A 89 1.30 24.12 -7.30
N GLU A 90 0.12 24.72 -7.43
CA GLU A 90 -0.76 25.03 -6.31
C GLU A 90 -1.12 23.75 -5.53
N SER A 91 -1.48 22.69 -6.24
CA SER A 91 -1.81 21.38 -5.65
C SER A 91 -0.63 20.78 -4.90
N VAL A 92 0.58 20.86 -5.47
CA VAL A 92 1.80 20.36 -4.80
C VAL A 92 2.09 21.16 -3.53
N CYS A 93 2.00 22.49 -3.55
CA CYS A 93 2.24 23.30 -2.35
C CYS A 93 1.21 23.01 -1.25
N ALA A 94 -0.07 22.98 -1.61
CA ALA A 94 -1.16 22.76 -0.66
C ALA A 94 -1.09 21.35 -0.05
N SER A 95 -0.83 20.32 -0.86
CA SER A 95 -0.70 18.95 -0.36
C SER A 95 0.56 18.74 0.47
N PHE A 96 1.67 19.40 0.13
CA PHE A 96 2.88 19.31 0.94
C PHE A 96 2.62 19.83 2.35
N VAL A 97 2.00 20.99 2.47
CA VAL A 97 1.65 21.56 3.78
C VAL A 97 0.68 20.65 4.54
N LEU A 98 -0.39 20.17 3.86
CA LEU A 98 -1.37 19.27 4.48
C LEU A 98 -0.73 17.99 5.01
N ILE A 99 0.07 17.32 4.19
CA ILE A 99 0.64 16.01 4.53
C ILE A 99 1.82 16.17 5.51
N ALA A 100 2.64 17.21 5.37
CA ALA A 100 3.70 17.50 6.32
C ALA A 100 3.13 17.80 7.74
N THR A 101 2.05 18.59 7.81
CA THR A 101 1.36 18.85 9.08
C THR A 101 0.76 17.56 9.66
N SER A 102 0.17 16.71 8.81
CA SER A 102 -0.36 15.40 9.23
C SER A 102 0.77 14.47 9.71
N ALA A 103 1.91 14.46 9.04
CA ALA A 103 3.08 13.67 9.44
C ALA A 103 3.66 14.12 10.77
N LEU A 104 3.74 15.45 10.98
CA LEU A 104 4.18 16.03 12.25
C LEU A 104 3.21 15.68 13.38
N LEU A 105 1.89 15.83 13.14
CA LEU A 105 0.88 15.46 14.12
C LEU A 105 0.93 13.98 14.48
N LEU A 106 1.04 13.09 13.49
CA LEU A 106 1.21 11.66 13.71
C LEU A 106 2.48 11.35 14.51
N ASN A 107 3.58 12.04 14.21
CA ASN A 107 4.83 11.88 14.93
C ASN A 107 4.68 12.28 16.40
N VAL A 108 4.13 13.47 16.68
CA VAL A 108 3.86 13.95 18.04
C VAL A 108 2.93 13.00 18.79
N LEU A 109 1.84 12.55 18.15
CA LEU A 109 0.91 11.59 18.76
C LEU A 109 1.59 10.24 19.04
N ALA A 110 2.44 9.74 18.12
CA ALA A 110 3.17 8.50 18.33
C ALA A 110 4.07 8.56 19.56
N PHE A 111 4.80 9.67 19.75
CA PHE A 111 5.61 9.88 20.95
C PHE A 111 4.76 10.05 22.21
N ALA A 112 3.69 10.85 22.15
CA ALA A 112 2.82 11.09 23.29
C ALA A 112 2.06 9.84 23.76
N CYS A 113 1.75 8.92 22.84
CA CYS A 113 0.98 7.71 23.11
C CYS A 113 1.84 6.48 23.37
N LEU A 114 3.15 6.58 23.51
CA LEU A 114 4.05 5.44 23.71
C LEU A 114 3.60 4.49 24.83
N ASP A 115 3.30 5.04 26.00
CA ASP A 115 2.88 4.24 27.17
C ASP A 115 1.47 3.64 26.98
N PHE A 116 0.58 4.38 26.31
CA PHE A 116 -0.74 3.86 25.92
C PHE A 116 -0.61 2.69 24.93
N LEU A 117 0.32 2.77 23.98
CA LEU A 117 0.59 1.71 23.02
C LEU A 117 1.05 0.43 23.69
N ARG A 118 1.85 0.53 24.76
CA ARG A 118 2.23 -0.64 25.58
C ARG A 118 1.00 -1.36 26.13
N ALA A 119 0.10 -0.60 26.74
CA ALA A 119 -1.12 -1.15 27.34
C ALA A 119 -2.06 -1.72 26.27
N PHE A 120 -2.24 -1.00 25.17
CA PHE A 120 -3.11 -1.39 24.06
C PHE A 120 -2.65 -2.65 23.35
N LEU A 121 -1.34 -2.76 23.08
CA LEU A 121 -0.74 -3.95 22.43
C LEU A 121 -0.44 -5.09 23.42
N ARG A 122 -0.67 -4.86 24.72
CA ARG A 122 -0.41 -5.84 25.79
C ARG A 122 1.01 -6.41 25.74
N VAL A 123 1.99 -5.54 25.50
CA VAL A 123 3.40 -5.95 25.36
C VAL A 123 3.96 -6.39 26.71
N PRO A 124 4.57 -7.61 26.80
CA PRO A 124 5.21 -8.08 28.00
C PRO A 124 6.33 -7.14 28.48
N ALA A 125 6.52 -7.06 29.81
CA ALA A 125 7.52 -6.16 30.41
C ALA A 125 8.95 -6.44 29.92
N GLU A 126 9.27 -7.71 29.64
CA GLU A 126 10.58 -8.16 29.15
C GLU A 126 10.91 -7.66 27.74
N VAL A 127 9.88 -7.47 26.90
CA VAL A 127 10.02 -7.03 25.51
C VAL A 127 9.89 -5.51 25.41
N TRP A 128 9.19 -4.87 26.36
CA TRP A 128 8.86 -3.44 26.28
C TRP A 128 10.10 -2.52 26.23
N GLY A 129 11.14 -2.84 26.98
CA GLY A 129 12.38 -2.05 26.97
C GLY A 129 12.97 -1.95 25.55
N LEU A 130 13.14 -3.10 24.88
CA LEU A 130 13.65 -3.19 23.52
C LEU A 130 12.71 -2.55 22.50
N MET A 131 11.42 -2.78 22.65
CA MET A 131 10.41 -2.20 21.76
C MET A 131 10.36 -0.67 21.86
N ARG A 132 10.44 -0.13 23.08
CA ARG A 132 10.45 1.33 23.30
C ARG A 132 11.69 1.98 22.69
N GLU A 133 12.85 1.37 22.89
CA GLU A 133 14.11 1.83 22.31
C GLU A 133 14.03 1.87 20.77
N TYR A 134 13.55 0.80 20.17
CA TYR A 134 13.33 0.71 18.72
C TYR A 134 12.33 1.78 18.22
N LEU A 135 11.17 1.92 18.87
CA LEU A 135 10.10 2.84 18.46
C LEU A 135 10.53 4.31 18.54
N VAL A 136 11.23 4.70 19.59
CA VAL A 136 11.73 6.09 19.73
C VAL A 136 12.61 6.49 18.57
N ILE A 137 13.49 5.60 18.12
CA ILE A 137 14.38 5.84 16.98
C ILE A 137 13.58 5.85 15.67
N ILE A 138 12.74 4.83 15.45
CA ILE A 138 11.95 4.70 14.21
C ILE A 138 10.98 5.87 14.02
N PHE A 139 10.38 6.40 15.07
CA PHE A 139 9.50 7.58 14.97
C PHE A 139 10.22 8.80 14.43
N CYS A 140 11.53 8.95 14.67
CA CYS A 140 12.33 10.00 14.04
C CYS A 140 12.39 9.80 12.50
N GLY A 141 12.16 8.60 11.97
CA GLY A 141 12.11 8.29 10.55
C GLY A 141 10.79 8.66 9.86
N ILE A 142 9.73 9.01 10.58
CA ILE A 142 8.42 9.36 9.99
C ILE A 142 8.53 10.51 8.99
N ALA A 143 9.34 11.51 9.27
CA ALA A 143 9.59 12.64 8.37
C ALA A 143 10.27 12.18 7.06
N ALA A 144 11.22 11.27 7.14
CA ALA A 144 11.89 10.71 5.96
C ALA A 144 10.94 9.85 5.13
N THR A 145 10.11 9.04 5.80
CA THR A 145 9.05 8.24 5.17
C THR A 145 8.04 9.14 4.44
N PHE A 146 7.63 10.25 5.06
CA PHE A 146 6.80 11.26 4.40
C PHE A 146 7.48 11.82 3.15
N LEU A 147 8.72 12.29 3.25
CA LEU A 147 9.44 12.87 2.11
C LEU A 147 9.54 11.87 0.95
N TYR A 148 9.94 10.64 1.22
CA TYR A 148 10.03 9.62 0.19
C TYR A 148 8.68 9.36 -0.49
N ASN A 149 7.63 9.06 0.28
CA ASN A 149 6.31 8.74 -0.29
C ASN A 149 5.70 9.92 -1.04
N TYR A 150 5.88 11.15 -0.54
CA TYR A 150 5.37 12.34 -1.17
C TYR A 150 6.01 12.59 -2.54
N PHE A 151 7.34 12.66 -2.61
CA PHE A 151 8.05 12.91 -3.86
C PHE A 151 7.99 11.72 -4.82
N ALA A 152 7.95 10.48 -4.32
CA ALA A 152 7.69 9.30 -5.13
C ALA A 152 6.30 9.36 -5.77
N SER A 153 5.27 9.77 -5.02
CA SER A 153 3.91 9.95 -5.52
C SER A 153 3.83 11.07 -6.59
N PHE A 154 4.52 12.18 -6.37
CA PHE A 154 4.65 13.26 -7.35
C PHE A 154 5.34 12.79 -8.64
N LEU A 155 6.50 12.13 -8.51
CA LEU A 155 7.25 11.64 -9.68
C LEU A 155 6.45 10.61 -10.49
N ARG A 156 5.75 9.71 -9.82
CA ARG A 156 4.82 8.78 -10.47
C ARG A 156 3.70 9.54 -11.20
N ALA A 157 3.14 10.56 -10.58
CA ALA A 157 2.07 11.38 -11.17
C ALA A 157 2.49 12.07 -12.48
N VAL A 158 3.77 12.47 -12.60
CA VAL A 158 4.34 13.04 -13.84
C VAL A 158 4.96 11.99 -14.77
N GLY A 159 4.66 10.70 -14.54
CA GLY A 159 5.04 9.59 -15.43
C GLY A 159 6.45 9.02 -15.19
N ASN A 160 7.06 9.25 -14.03
CA ASN A 160 8.38 8.71 -13.68
C ASN A 160 8.28 7.70 -12.53
N SER A 161 8.26 6.42 -12.84
CA SER A 161 8.27 5.33 -11.84
C SER A 161 9.68 4.76 -11.56
N VAL A 162 10.66 5.09 -12.41
CA VAL A 162 12.03 4.54 -12.31
C VAL A 162 12.82 5.21 -11.19
N VAL A 163 12.73 6.53 -11.08
CA VAL A 163 13.48 7.28 -10.05
C VAL A 163 13.11 6.87 -8.63
N PRO A 164 11.82 6.74 -8.26
CA PRO A 164 11.45 6.18 -6.96
C PRO A 164 12.03 4.80 -6.70
N LEU A 165 12.06 3.92 -7.71
CA LEU A 165 12.68 2.59 -7.59
C LEU A 165 14.19 2.69 -7.29
N ILE A 166 14.92 3.57 -7.98
CA ILE A 166 16.38 3.74 -7.77
C ILE A 166 16.66 4.18 -6.33
N PHE A 167 15.95 5.21 -5.82
CA PHE A 167 16.16 5.67 -4.46
C PHE A 167 15.75 4.62 -3.41
N LEU A 168 14.71 3.82 -3.70
CA LEU A 168 14.36 2.70 -2.85
C LEU A 168 15.44 1.62 -2.85
N ALA A 169 15.98 1.27 -4.02
CA ALA A 169 17.06 0.28 -4.12
C ALA A 169 18.31 0.73 -3.35
N VAL A 170 18.69 2.00 -3.47
CA VAL A 170 19.79 2.58 -2.68
C VAL A 170 19.50 2.48 -1.19
N SER A 171 18.28 2.80 -0.76
CA SER A 171 17.86 2.69 0.65
C SER A 171 17.97 1.27 1.16
N VAL A 172 17.49 0.29 0.40
CA VAL A 172 17.52 -1.14 0.78
C VAL A 172 18.95 -1.64 0.94
N VAL A 173 19.82 -1.37 -0.04
CA VAL A 173 21.22 -1.78 0.03
C VAL A 173 21.93 -1.10 1.21
N LEU A 174 21.74 0.20 1.37
CA LEU A 174 22.34 0.95 2.48
C LEU A 174 21.85 0.45 3.83
N ASN A 175 20.56 0.17 3.97
CA ASN A 175 20.01 -0.35 5.22
C ASN A 175 20.63 -1.71 5.59
N ILE A 176 20.66 -2.69 4.66
CA ILE A 176 21.25 -4.00 4.93
C ILE A 176 22.73 -3.87 5.35
N LEU A 177 23.49 -3.01 4.68
CA LEU A 177 24.89 -2.77 5.04
C LEU A 177 25.05 -2.13 6.43
N LEU A 178 24.17 -1.16 6.75
CA LEU A 178 24.18 -0.51 8.05
C LEU A 178 23.67 -1.44 9.16
N ASP A 179 22.66 -2.29 8.90
CA ASP A 179 22.19 -3.28 9.86
C ASP A 179 23.32 -4.23 10.25
N LEU A 180 24.02 -4.79 9.27
CA LEU A 180 25.18 -5.65 9.53
C LEU A 180 26.28 -4.92 10.29
N TRP A 181 26.57 -3.68 9.97
CA TRP A 181 27.59 -2.91 10.65
C TRP A 181 27.21 -2.52 12.07
N PHE A 182 25.97 -2.02 12.29
CA PHE A 182 25.53 -1.55 13.61
C PHE A 182 25.19 -2.71 14.54
N VAL A 183 24.58 -3.79 14.03
CA VAL A 183 24.19 -4.95 14.86
C VAL A 183 25.40 -5.84 15.13
N LEU A 184 26.21 -6.18 14.11
CA LEU A 184 27.33 -7.11 14.25
C LEU A 184 28.66 -6.42 14.56
N GLY A 185 28.95 -5.29 13.91
CA GLY A 185 30.22 -4.60 14.05
C GLY A 185 30.31 -3.72 15.31
N LEU A 186 29.22 -3.01 15.62
CA LEU A 186 29.16 -2.10 16.76
C LEU A 186 28.35 -2.64 17.95
N GLU A 187 27.75 -3.81 17.83
CA GLU A 187 26.96 -4.48 18.87
C GLU A 187 25.86 -3.60 19.49
N ARG A 188 25.26 -2.71 18.68
CA ARG A 188 24.25 -1.74 19.15
C ARG A 188 22.86 -2.35 19.36
N GLY A 189 22.71 -3.65 19.18
CA GLY A 189 21.46 -4.35 19.42
C GLY A 189 20.31 -3.84 18.56
N VAL A 190 19.13 -3.76 19.17
CA VAL A 190 17.86 -3.32 18.49
C VAL A 190 17.90 -1.85 18.07
N ALA A 191 18.60 -1.00 18.85
CA ALA A 191 18.81 0.40 18.48
C ALA A 191 19.57 0.54 17.17
N GLY A 192 20.60 -0.29 16.95
CA GLY A 192 21.39 -0.31 15.72
C GLY A 192 20.53 -0.59 14.48
N ALA A 193 19.64 -1.59 14.54
CA ALA A 193 18.72 -1.89 13.46
C ALA A 193 17.75 -0.72 13.18
N ALA A 194 17.22 -0.09 14.23
CA ALA A 194 16.37 1.09 14.08
C ALA A 194 17.11 2.28 13.44
N GLU A 195 18.34 2.56 13.88
CA GLU A 195 19.17 3.63 13.32
C GLU A 195 19.52 3.39 11.85
N ALA A 196 19.90 2.16 11.49
CA ALA A 196 20.16 1.77 10.11
C ALA A 196 18.96 2.05 9.21
N THR A 197 17.78 1.66 9.67
CA THR A 197 16.51 1.91 8.96
C THR A 197 16.26 3.41 8.78
N VAL A 198 16.39 4.20 9.83
CA VAL A 198 16.13 5.65 9.79
C VAL A 198 17.13 6.37 8.90
N ILE A 199 18.41 6.04 8.97
CA ILE A 199 19.45 6.62 8.10
C ILE A 199 19.15 6.32 6.64
N ALA A 200 18.86 5.06 6.30
CA ALA A 200 18.52 4.65 4.95
C ALA A 200 17.27 5.36 4.42
N GLN A 201 16.26 5.54 5.26
CA GLN A 201 15.04 6.29 4.92
C GLN A 201 15.35 7.79 4.67
N TYR A 202 16.20 8.42 5.47
CA TYR A 202 16.60 9.81 5.24
C TYR A 202 17.39 9.97 3.96
N VAL A 203 18.32 9.07 3.66
CA VAL A 203 19.10 9.10 2.41
C VAL A 203 18.16 9.02 1.20
N SER A 204 17.20 8.12 1.22
CA SER A 204 16.23 8.00 0.11
C SER A 204 15.22 9.15 0.09
N GLY A 205 14.67 9.57 1.24
CA GLY A 205 13.67 10.62 1.34
C GLY A 205 14.22 12.00 0.95
N VAL A 206 15.40 12.36 1.47
CA VAL A 206 16.07 13.61 1.11
C VAL A 206 16.60 13.54 -0.31
N GLY A 207 17.20 12.41 -0.71
CA GLY A 207 17.72 12.21 -2.05
C GLY A 207 16.64 12.37 -3.14
N ILE A 208 15.50 11.74 -2.99
CA ILE A 208 14.39 11.87 -3.96
C ILE A 208 13.79 13.29 -3.96
N ALA A 209 13.74 13.96 -2.78
CA ALA A 209 13.29 15.34 -2.68
C ALA A 209 14.22 16.29 -3.44
N VAL A 210 15.54 16.20 -3.21
CA VAL A 210 16.55 16.98 -3.91
C VAL A 210 16.50 16.71 -5.41
N TYR A 211 16.39 15.45 -5.82
CA TYR A 211 16.26 15.10 -7.24
C TYR A 211 15.01 15.75 -7.86
N ALA A 212 13.85 15.63 -7.20
CA ALA A 212 12.60 16.18 -7.71
C ALA A 212 12.66 17.71 -7.84
N LEU A 213 13.16 18.40 -6.81
CA LEU A 213 13.34 19.85 -6.83
C LEU A 213 14.35 20.31 -7.89
N ALA A 214 15.43 19.54 -8.10
CA ALA A 214 16.48 19.89 -9.06
C ALA A 214 16.10 19.58 -10.52
N ARG A 215 15.30 18.55 -10.78
CA ARG A 215 15.05 18.03 -12.13
C ARG A 215 13.63 18.26 -12.67
N CYS A 216 12.64 18.53 -11.80
CA CYS A 216 11.27 18.74 -12.24
C CYS A 216 10.99 20.25 -12.40
N PRO A 217 10.75 20.74 -13.64
CA PRO A 217 10.46 22.17 -13.89
C PRO A 217 9.23 22.67 -13.11
N GLN A 218 8.25 21.79 -12.91
CA GLN A 218 7.01 22.07 -12.18
C GLN A 218 7.28 22.48 -10.71
N LEU A 219 8.31 21.92 -10.09
CA LEU A 219 8.71 22.21 -8.72
C LEU A 219 9.65 23.41 -8.62
N ARG A 220 10.52 23.62 -9.61
CA ARG A 220 11.43 24.79 -9.63
C ARG A 220 10.70 26.12 -9.59
N ALA A 221 9.51 26.18 -10.19
CA ALA A 221 8.72 27.40 -10.25
C ALA A 221 7.97 27.72 -8.93
N ILE A 222 8.05 26.87 -7.92
CA ILE A 222 7.45 27.14 -6.58
C ILE A 222 8.10 28.36 -5.93
N HIS A 223 9.40 28.63 -6.16
CA HIS A 223 10.08 29.83 -5.68
C HIS A 223 9.51 31.15 -6.18
N LYS A 224 8.66 31.15 -7.24
CA LYS A 224 8.02 32.36 -7.77
C LYS A 224 6.75 32.78 -7.01
N GLY A 225 6.49 32.17 -5.86
CA GLY A 225 5.32 32.41 -5.02
C GLY A 225 4.14 31.51 -5.38
N CYS A 226 3.67 30.74 -4.42
CA CYS A 226 2.50 29.88 -4.57
C CYS A 226 1.34 30.48 -3.74
N ARG A 227 0.30 30.99 -4.41
CA ARG A 227 -0.94 31.35 -3.72
C ARG A 227 -1.80 30.12 -3.56
N ILE A 228 -1.92 29.66 -2.31
CA ILE A 228 -2.76 28.50 -1.98
C ILE A 228 -4.19 28.98 -1.82
N ARG A 229 -5.08 28.60 -2.74
CA ARG A 229 -6.53 28.90 -2.64
C ARG A 229 -7.22 27.85 -1.79
N TRP A 230 -8.16 28.25 -0.97
CA TRP A 230 -8.93 27.33 -0.12
C TRP A 230 -9.66 26.24 -0.91
N ALA A 231 -10.15 26.57 -2.11
CA ALA A 231 -10.75 25.59 -3.02
C ALA A 231 -9.80 24.45 -3.39
N CYS A 232 -8.52 24.76 -3.67
CA CYS A 232 -7.50 23.76 -3.95
C CYS A 232 -7.21 22.88 -2.71
N VAL A 233 -7.11 23.47 -1.52
CA VAL A 233 -6.92 22.73 -0.26
C VAL A 233 -8.07 21.76 -0.02
N ARG A 234 -9.31 22.20 -0.22
CA ARG A 234 -10.50 21.35 -0.08
C ARG A 234 -10.52 20.19 -1.08
N GLU A 235 -10.14 20.46 -2.33
CA GLU A 235 -10.05 19.41 -3.36
C GLU A 235 -9.01 18.37 -3.00
N ILE A 236 -7.78 18.78 -2.63
CA ILE A 236 -6.71 17.90 -2.20
C ILE A 236 -7.10 17.11 -0.96
N ALA A 237 -7.67 17.79 0.05
CA ALA A 237 -8.14 17.13 1.26
C ALA A 237 -9.17 16.05 0.94
N GLY A 238 -10.10 16.31 0.00
CA GLY A 238 -11.07 15.32 -0.45
C GLY A 238 -10.43 14.07 -1.04
N PHE A 239 -9.43 14.23 -1.92
CA PHE A 239 -8.70 13.08 -2.50
C PHE A 239 -7.85 12.36 -1.45
N SER A 240 -7.08 13.12 -0.69
CA SER A 240 -6.09 12.58 0.25
C SER A 240 -6.76 11.89 1.44
N ILE A 241 -7.73 12.53 2.09
CA ILE A 241 -8.41 11.98 3.27
C ILE A 241 -9.23 10.75 2.89
N LEU A 242 -9.98 10.78 1.79
CA LEU A 242 -10.76 9.61 1.36
C LEU A 242 -9.87 8.43 0.99
N THR A 243 -8.72 8.66 0.35
CA THR A 243 -7.76 7.59 0.07
C THR A 243 -7.09 7.09 1.34
N CYS A 244 -6.79 7.97 2.29
CA CYS A 244 -6.27 7.61 3.61
C CYS A 244 -7.28 6.74 4.38
N VAL A 245 -8.55 7.14 4.43
CA VAL A 245 -9.63 6.37 5.05
C VAL A 245 -9.75 4.99 4.40
N GLN A 246 -9.68 4.92 3.06
CA GLN A 246 -9.68 3.64 2.34
C GLN A 246 -8.56 2.72 2.82
N GLN A 247 -7.33 3.21 2.87
CA GLN A 247 -6.15 2.42 3.28
C GLN A 247 -6.22 2.01 4.76
N SER A 248 -6.68 2.91 5.62
CA SER A 248 -6.83 2.64 7.06
C SER A 248 -7.91 1.61 7.34
N VAL A 249 -9.07 1.73 6.67
CA VAL A 249 -10.17 0.75 6.78
C VAL A 249 -9.70 -0.62 6.30
N MET A 250 -8.94 -0.68 5.19
CA MET A 250 -8.39 -1.92 4.67
C MET A 250 -7.52 -2.64 5.70
N ASN A 251 -6.59 -1.93 6.34
CA ASN A 251 -5.72 -2.50 7.36
C ASN A 251 -6.50 -2.92 8.63
N LEU A 252 -7.44 -2.09 9.07
CA LEU A 252 -8.26 -2.40 10.24
C LEU A 252 -9.13 -3.64 10.02
N GLY A 253 -9.71 -3.80 8.83
CA GLY A 253 -10.50 -4.98 8.49
C GLY A 253 -9.70 -6.27 8.50
N ILE A 254 -8.45 -6.23 8.02
CA ILE A 254 -7.52 -7.37 8.08
C ILE A 254 -7.22 -7.74 9.55
N LEU A 255 -6.93 -6.74 10.39
CA LEU A 255 -6.65 -6.97 11.82
C LEU A 255 -7.86 -7.56 12.57
N THR A 256 -9.08 -7.14 12.22
CA THR A 256 -10.30 -7.66 12.84
C THR A 256 -10.49 -9.15 12.53
N VAL A 257 -10.26 -9.57 11.29
CA VAL A 257 -10.31 -10.98 10.90
C VAL A 257 -9.20 -11.79 11.56
N GLN A 258 -7.98 -11.21 11.66
CA GLN A 258 -6.88 -11.84 12.39
C GLN A 258 -7.25 -12.15 13.85
N GLY A 259 -7.92 -11.22 14.53
CA GLY A 259 -8.41 -11.43 15.89
C GLY A 259 -9.36 -12.62 16.01
N LEU A 260 -10.28 -12.79 15.04
CA LEU A 260 -11.18 -13.94 15.00
C LEU A 260 -10.43 -15.25 14.73
N VAL A 261 -9.49 -15.25 13.78
CA VAL A 261 -8.64 -16.41 13.46
C VAL A 261 -7.88 -16.89 14.71
N ASN A 262 -7.34 -15.97 15.49
CA ASN A 262 -6.60 -16.27 16.70
C ASN A 262 -7.44 -17.02 17.75
N SER A 263 -8.77 -16.83 17.75
CA SER A 263 -9.68 -17.54 18.68
C SER A 263 -9.85 -19.05 18.38
N PHE A 264 -9.42 -19.50 17.19
CA PHE A 264 -9.48 -20.92 16.79
C PHE A 264 -8.24 -21.74 17.19
N GLY A 265 -7.33 -21.15 17.93
CA GLY A 265 -6.15 -21.82 18.47
C GLY A 265 -4.88 -21.63 17.65
N SER A 266 -3.77 -22.11 18.21
CA SER A 266 -2.41 -21.87 17.69
C SER A 266 -2.17 -22.48 16.31
N THR A 267 -2.75 -23.64 16.01
CA THR A 267 -2.63 -24.30 14.70
C THR A 267 -3.19 -23.45 13.58
N VAL A 268 -4.43 -22.93 13.75
CA VAL A 268 -5.10 -22.09 12.74
C VAL A 268 -4.39 -20.74 12.61
N MET A 269 -3.97 -20.17 13.74
CA MET A 269 -3.22 -18.92 13.78
C MET A 269 -1.89 -19.03 13.02
N ALA A 270 -1.14 -20.11 13.22
CA ALA A 270 0.13 -20.34 12.53
C ALA A 270 -0.09 -20.59 11.02
N ALA A 271 -1.12 -21.39 10.66
CA ALA A 271 -1.49 -21.63 9.27
C ALA A 271 -1.85 -20.33 8.54
N PHE A 272 -2.67 -19.50 9.15
CA PHE A 272 -3.07 -18.21 8.60
C PHE A 272 -1.88 -17.24 8.47
N ALA A 273 -1.02 -17.16 9.48
CA ALA A 273 0.15 -16.28 9.44
C ALA A 273 1.12 -16.63 8.30
N ALA A 274 1.31 -17.92 8.01
CA ALA A 274 2.11 -18.39 6.88
C ALA A 274 1.40 -18.12 5.54
N ALA A 275 0.12 -18.47 5.45
CA ALA A 275 -0.66 -18.36 4.22
C ALA A 275 -0.84 -16.90 3.76
N VAL A 276 -1.10 -15.95 4.68
CA VAL A 276 -1.21 -14.51 4.36
C VAL A 276 0.09 -13.93 3.78
N LYS A 277 1.26 -14.44 4.18
CA LYS A 277 2.53 -14.03 3.57
C LYS A 277 2.63 -14.50 2.12
N ILE A 278 2.21 -15.72 1.83
CA ILE A 278 2.15 -16.26 0.46
C ILE A 278 1.18 -15.44 -0.38
N ASP A 279 0.00 -15.15 0.14
CA ASP A 279 -1.00 -14.30 -0.50
C ASP A 279 -0.47 -12.91 -0.82
N ALA A 280 0.21 -12.27 0.13
CA ALA A 280 0.78 -10.94 -0.08
C ALA A 280 1.72 -10.91 -1.29
N PHE A 281 2.59 -11.92 -1.45
CA PHE A 281 3.43 -12.04 -2.64
C PHE A 281 2.62 -12.33 -3.92
N ALA A 282 1.54 -13.08 -3.82
CA ALA A 282 0.70 -13.46 -4.95
C ALA A 282 -0.07 -12.27 -5.54
N TYR A 283 -0.73 -11.44 -4.71
CA TYR A 283 -1.57 -10.35 -5.20
C TYR A 283 -0.88 -8.97 -5.23
N MET A 284 0.26 -8.78 -4.57
CA MET A 284 0.98 -7.51 -4.54
C MET A 284 1.31 -6.96 -5.94
N PRO A 285 1.78 -7.76 -6.93
CA PRO A 285 2.03 -7.26 -8.26
C PRO A 285 0.78 -6.69 -8.95
N VAL A 286 -0.40 -7.29 -8.73
CA VAL A 286 -1.64 -6.77 -9.33
C VAL A 286 -2.16 -5.53 -8.59
N GLN A 287 -1.89 -5.39 -7.30
CA GLN A 287 -2.16 -4.17 -6.55
C GLN A 287 -1.36 -2.99 -7.11
N ASP A 288 -0.06 -3.18 -7.34
CA ASP A 288 0.80 -2.16 -7.93
C ASP A 288 0.46 -1.84 -9.38
N PHE A 289 0.08 -2.87 -10.13
CA PHE A 289 -0.46 -2.67 -11.46
C PHE A 289 -1.74 -1.81 -11.42
N GLY A 290 -2.62 -2.01 -10.44
CA GLY A 290 -3.80 -1.17 -10.19
C GLY A 290 -3.44 0.29 -9.86
N ASN A 291 -2.36 0.52 -9.13
CA ASN A 291 -1.84 1.87 -8.84
C ASN A 291 -1.25 2.53 -10.10
N ALA A 292 -0.50 1.78 -10.91
CA ALA A 292 0.01 2.26 -12.19
C ALA A 292 -1.11 2.57 -13.19
N PHE A 293 -2.10 1.70 -13.26
CA PHE A 293 -3.34 1.91 -14.02
C PHE A 293 -4.07 3.17 -13.57
N SER A 294 -4.18 3.41 -12.26
CA SER A 294 -4.79 4.63 -11.71
C SER A 294 -4.10 5.90 -12.25
N THR A 295 -2.76 5.93 -12.25
CA THR A 295 -1.99 7.05 -12.79
C THR A 295 -2.21 7.23 -14.29
N PHE A 296 -2.20 6.13 -15.06
CA PHE A 296 -2.49 6.16 -16.49
C PHE A 296 -3.89 6.74 -16.78
N ILE A 297 -4.91 6.24 -16.07
CA ILE A 297 -6.28 6.73 -16.24
C ILE A 297 -6.39 8.20 -15.83
N ALA A 298 -5.79 8.61 -14.71
CA ALA A 298 -5.85 9.98 -14.20
C ALA A 298 -5.25 11.00 -15.21
N GLN A 299 -4.08 10.70 -15.79
CA GLN A 299 -3.49 11.55 -16.82
C GLN A 299 -4.36 11.63 -18.07
N ASN A 300 -4.90 10.51 -18.56
CA ASN A 300 -5.77 10.50 -19.73
C ASN A 300 -7.14 11.12 -19.43
N TYR A 301 -7.62 11.05 -18.19
CA TYR A 301 -8.82 11.75 -17.74
C TYR A 301 -8.61 13.25 -17.76
N GLY A 302 -7.51 13.75 -17.19
CA GLY A 302 -7.15 15.15 -17.29
C GLY A 302 -7.00 15.64 -18.73
N ALA A 303 -6.41 14.83 -19.61
CA ALA A 303 -6.27 15.13 -21.04
C ALA A 303 -7.55 14.91 -21.88
N GLN A 304 -8.67 14.53 -21.26
CA GLN A 304 -9.96 14.25 -21.90
C GLN A 304 -9.92 13.19 -23.03
N LYS A 305 -8.99 12.22 -22.92
CA LYS A 305 -8.76 11.17 -23.93
C LYS A 305 -9.60 9.91 -23.64
N GLU A 306 -10.92 9.99 -23.78
CA GLU A 306 -11.84 8.91 -23.45
C GLU A 306 -11.54 7.59 -24.17
N ALA A 307 -11.21 7.64 -25.46
CA ALA A 307 -10.86 6.45 -26.24
C ALA A 307 -9.66 5.70 -25.62
N ARG A 308 -8.65 6.44 -25.13
CA ARG A 308 -7.49 5.85 -24.45
C ARG A 308 -7.85 5.27 -23.07
N ILE A 309 -8.74 5.94 -22.33
CA ILE A 309 -9.25 5.43 -21.05
C ILE A 309 -9.96 4.08 -21.27
N ARG A 310 -10.86 4.00 -22.27
CA ARG A 310 -11.57 2.75 -22.60
C ARG A 310 -10.62 1.63 -23.03
N ALA A 311 -9.65 1.95 -23.90
CA ALA A 311 -8.64 0.99 -24.34
C ALA A 311 -7.74 0.55 -23.15
N GLY A 312 -7.33 1.48 -22.30
CA GLY A 312 -6.55 1.22 -21.10
C GLY A 312 -7.31 0.34 -20.10
N LEU A 313 -8.59 0.62 -19.86
CA LEU A 313 -9.44 -0.20 -18.99
C LEU A 313 -9.56 -1.64 -19.52
N LYS A 314 -9.90 -1.80 -20.81
CA LYS A 314 -10.01 -3.13 -21.43
C LYS A 314 -8.70 -3.91 -21.35
N GLY A 315 -7.59 -3.26 -21.68
CA GLY A 315 -6.28 -3.91 -21.62
C GLY A 315 -5.84 -4.23 -20.20
N ALA A 316 -6.07 -3.31 -19.24
CA ALA A 316 -5.74 -3.54 -17.84
C ALA A 316 -6.51 -4.72 -17.24
N VAL A 317 -7.81 -4.81 -17.53
CA VAL A 317 -8.62 -5.98 -17.13
C VAL A 317 -8.05 -7.26 -17.73
N GLY A 318 -7.73 -7.28 -19.02
CA GLY A 318 -7.15 -8.47 -19.69
C GLY A 318 -5.84 -8.91 -19.05
N VAL A 319 -4.89 -7.99 -18.82
CA VAL A 319 -3.59 -8.29 -18.20
C VAL A 319 -3.75 -8.73 -16.75
N SER A 320 -4.56 -8.01 -15.96
CA SER A 320 -4.81 -8.36 -14.56
C SER A 320 -5.45 -9.74 -14.43
N MET A 321 -6.48 -10.05 -15.25
CA MET A 321 -7.14 -11.36 -15.22
C MET A 321 -6.18 -12.48 -15.62
N LEU A 322 -5.40 -12.28 -16.70
CA LEU A 322 -4.40 -13.27 -17.12
C LEU A 322 -3.38 -13.54 -16.00
N PHE A 323 -2.84 -12.48 -15.39
CA PHE A 323 -1.91 -12.61 -14.27
C PHE A 323 -2.55 -13.36 -13.10
N CYS A 324 -3.76 -12.95 -12.68
CA CYS A 324 -4.47 -13.59 -11.57
C CYS A 324 -4.77 -15.06 -11.84
N VAL A 325 -5.19 -15.44 -13.05
CA VAL A 325 -5.43 -16.84 -13.42
C VAL A 325 -4.15 -17.66 -13.32
N VAL A 326 -3.04 -17.14 -13.85
CA VAL A 326 -1.73 -17.83 -13.76
C VAL A 326 -1.30 -18.01 -12.31
N VAL A 327 -1.36 -16.94 -11.50
CA VAL A 327 -0.98 -16.99 -10.09
C VAL A 327 -1.94 -17.89 -9.30
N SER A 328 -3.24 -17.84 -9.56
CA SER A 328 -4.23 -18.75 -8.96
C SER A 328 -3.88 -20.22 -9.23
N ALA A 329 -3.57 -20.54 -10.47
CA ALA A 329 -3.18 -21.91 -10.86
C ALA A 329 -1.89 -22.35 -10.14
N LEU A 330 -0.88 -21.46 -10.08
CA LEU A 330 0.39 -21.75 -9.39
C LEU A 330 0.18 -21.92 -7.87
N VAL A 331 -0.53 -21.02 -7.21
CA VAL A 331 -0.80 -21.12 -5.78
C VAL A 331 -1.62 -22.36 -5.46
N TRP A 332 -2.64 -22.66 -6.26
CA TRP A 332 -3.48 -23.85 -6.07
C TRP A 332 -2.67 -25.16 -6.23
N ALA A 333 -1.85 -25.25 -7.28
CA ALA A 333 -1.04 -26.43 -7.57
C ALA A 333 0.09 -26.62 -6.55
N PHE A 334 0.74 -25.54 -6.15
CA PHE A 334 1.91 -25.54 -5.26
C PHE A 334 1.58 -25.14 -3.81
N ALA A 335 0.30 -25.12 -3.40
CA ALA A 335 -0.11 -24.71 -2.06
C ALA A 335 0.66 -25.44 -0.95
N ARG A 336 0.84 -26.76 -1.07
CA ARG A 336 1.56 -27.56 -0.04
C ARG A 336 3.07 -27.26 0.00
N PRO A 337 3.82 -27.26 -1.11
CA PRO A 337 5.21 -26.82 -1.12
C PRO A 337 5.40 -25.38 -0.62
N LEU A 338 4.50 -24.47 -0.98
CA LEU A 338 4.57 -23.07 -0.53
C LEU A 338 4.41 -22.95 0.98
N MET A 339 3.47 -23.69 1.57
CA MET A 339 3.31 -23.76 3.03
C MET A 339 4.54 -24.35 3.72
N ALA A 340 5.14 -25.39 3.14
CA ALA A 340 6.33 -26.04 3.67
C ALA A 340 7.59 -25.14 3.68
N LEU A 341 7.59 -24.00 2.96
CA LEU A 341 8.65 -22.99 3.08
C LEU A 341 8.60 -22.20 4.39
N PHE A 342 7.43 -22.12 5.03
CA PHE A 342 7.19 -21.30 6.21
C PHE A 342 6.94 -22.12 7.50
N VAL A 343 6.63 -23.42 7.33
CA VAL A 343 6.22 -24.32 8.42
C VAL A 343 7.06 -25.58 8.35
N GLU A 344 7.51 -26.09 9.51
CA GLU A 344 8.28 -27.32 9.57
C GLU A 344 7.49 -28.52 9.01
N ALA A 345 8.20 -29.42 8.35
CA ALA A 345 7.57 -30.55 7.65
C ALA A 345 6.78 -31.51 8.58
N GLY A 346 7.07 -31.50 9.88
CA GLY A 346 6.37 -32.29 10.90
C GLY A 346 4.99 -31.73 11.27
N GLU A 347 4.74 -30.45 11.06
CA GLU A 347 3.51 -29.74 11.44
C GLU A 347 2.41 -29.90 10.38
N THR A 348 1.99 -31.15 10.16
CA THR A 348 1.07 -31.52 9.06
C THR A 348 -0.28 -30.82 9.16
N GLU A 349 -0.82 -30.62 10.37
CA GLU A 349 -2.11 -29.96 10.57
C GLU A 349 -2.06 -28.49 10.15
N ILE A 350 -0.98 -27.78 10.49
CA ILE A 350 -0.77 -26.38 10.11
C ILE A 350 -0.68 -26.27 8.57
N ILE A 351 0.08 -27.18 7.95
CA ILE A 351 0.22 -27.22 6.48
C ILE A 351 -1.14 -27.47 5.82
N LEU A 352 -1.93 -28.44 6.31
CA LEU A 352 -3.24 -28.78 5.72
C LEU A 352 -4.23 -27.61 5.83
N GLU A 353 -4.28 -26.93 6.97
CA GLU A 353 -5.16 -25.78 7.14
C GLU A 353 -4.74 -24.60 6.27
N GLY A 354 -3.43 -24.32 6.18
CA GLY A 354 -2.90 -23.30 5.27
C GLY A 354 -3.15 -23.62 3.79
N VAL A 355 -3.04 -24.89 3.38
CA VAL A 355 -3.39 -25.35 2.04
C VAL A 355 -4.88 -25.16 1.76
N ARG A 356 -5.75 -25.42 2.74
CA ARG A 356 -7.20 -25.18 2.62
C ARG A 356 -7.48 -23.70 2.37
N TYR A 357 -6.89 -22.82 3.18
CA TYR A 357 -6.98 -21.37 2.98
C TYR A 357 -6.54 -20.95 1.59
N LEU A 358 -5.30 -21.28 1.19
CA LEU A 358 -4.72 -20.90 -0.10
C LEU A 358 -5.52 -21.42 -1.29
N ARG A 359 -6.12 -22.60 -1.18
CA ARG A 359 -6.98 -23.15 -2.25
C ARG A 359 -8.32 -22.46 -2.36
N ILE A 360 -8.91 -22.01 -1.24
CA ILE A 360 -10.16 -21.25 -1.26
C ILE A 360 -9.91 -19.85 -1.78
N GLU A 361 -8.98 -19.12 -1.19
CA GLU A 361 -8.74 -17.71 -1.53
C GLU A 361 -8.05 -17.56 -2.89
N GLY A 362 -7.05 -18.42 -3.16
CA GLY A 362 -6.25 -18.38 -4.36
C GLY A 362 -7.02 -18.58 -5.66
N VAL A 363 -8.10 -19.36 -5.67
CA VAL A 363 -8.96 -19.53 -6.86
C VAL A 363 -9.62 -18.21 -7.27
N PHE A 364 -9.84 -17.30 -6.32
CA PHE A 364 -10.58 -16.06 -6.52
C PHE A 364 -9.68 -14.82 -6.63
N TYR A 365 -8.38 -14.94 -6.88
CA TYR A 365 -7.50 -13.77 -7.06
C TYR A 365 -7.95 -12.84 -8.19
N CYS A 366 -8.72 -13.34 -9.17
CA CYS A 366 -9.37 -12.47 -10.16
C CYS A 366 -10.28 -11.43 -9.52
N GLY A 367 -10.96 -11.75 -8.41
CA GLY A 367 -11.79 -10.81 -7.67
C GLY A 367 -10.96 -9.68 -7.07
N ILE A 368 -9.91 -9.99 -6.31
CA ILE A 368 -9.06 -8.93 -5.73
C ILE A 368 -8.37 -8.12 -6.83
N GLY A 369 -7.97 -8.75 -7.95
CA GLY A 369 -7.41 -8.06 -9.11
C GLY A 369 -8.38 -7.05 -9.73
N CYS A 370 -9.66 -7.43 -9.88
CA CYS A 370 -10.73 -6.54 -10.33
C CYS A 370 -10.93 -5.38 -9.34
N LEU A 371 -10.96 -5.68 -8.05
CA LEU A 371 -11.17 -4.69 -7.00
C LEU A 371 -10.07 -3.61 -6.98
N PHE A 372 -8.79 -3.99 -7.13
CA PHE A 372 -7.70 -3.03 -7.23
C PHE A 372 -7.80 -2.13 -8.46
N LEU A 373 -8.24 -2.68 -9.60
CA LEU A 373 -8.51 -1.87 -10.79
C LEU A 373 -9.67 -0.90 -10.56
N LEU A 374 -10.74 -1.32 -9.88
CA LEU A 374 -11.88 -0.45 -9.54
C LEU A 374 -11.45 0.67 -8.57
N TYR A 375 -10.65 0.38 -7.55
CA TYR A 375 -10.08 1.40 -6.66
C TYR A 375 -9.27 2.43 -7.45
N GLY A 376 -8.38 1.95 -8.33
CA GLY A 376 -7.58 2.79 -9.20
C GLY A 376 -8.42 3.64 -10.16
N LEU A 377 -9.44 3.05 -10.77
CA LEU A 377 -10.35 3.72 -11.70
C LEU A 377 -11.11 4.87 -11.03
N TYR A 378 -11.77 4.61 -9.89
CA TYR A 378 -12.59 5.63 -9.24
C TYR A 378 -11.76 6.77 -8.67
N ARG A 379 -10.60 6.47 -8.11
CA ARG A 379 -9.65 7.49 -7.66
C ARG A 379 -9.20 8.36 -8.84
N ALA A 380 -8.86 7.76 -9.97
CA ALA A 380 -8.43 8.45 -11.19
C ALA A 380 -9.52 9.30 -11.86
N LEU A 381 -10.77 8.88 -11.76
CA LEU A 381 -11.93 9.63 -12.29
C LEU A 381 -12.46 10.71 -11.32
N GLY A 382 -11.69 11.06 -10.28
CA GLY A 382 -12.10 12.09 -9.32
C GLY A 382 -13.22 11.66 -8.37
N LYS A 383 -13.39 10.35 -8.15
CA LYS A 383 -14.43 9.80 -7.27
C LYS A 383 -13.82 8.89 -6.17
N PRO A 384 -12.82 9.37 -5.40
CA PRO A 384 -12.16 8.55 -4.38
C PRO A 384 -13.12 8.02 -3.31
N GLY A 385 -14.24 8.70 -3.05
CA GLY A 385 -15.28 8.23 -2.15
C GLY A 385 -15.90 6.89 -2.58
N MET A 386 -15.97 6.61 -3.89
CA MET A 386 -16.44 5.30 -4.35
C MET A 386 -15.46 4.19 -4.00
N SER A 387 -14.15 4.44 -4.04
CA SER A 387 -13.14 3.49 -3.57
C SER A 387 -13.33 3.15 -2.09
N VAL A 388 -13.68 4.15 -1.24
CA VAL A 388 -14.02 3.92 0.17
C VAL A 388 -15.26 3.04 0.29
N VAL A 389 -16.33 3.32 -0.47
CA VAL A 389 -17.56 2.52 -0.46
C VAL A 389 -17.27 1.07 -0.82
N LEU A 390 -16.48 0.81 -1.86
CA LEU A 390 -16.11 -0.55 -2.25
C LEU A 390 -15.27 -1.25 -1.18
N THR A 391 -14.37 -0.52 -0.51
CA THR A 391 -13.59 -1.06 0.60
C THR A 391 -14.49 -1.44 1.78
N VAL A 392 -15.47 -0.59 2.14
CA VAL A 392 -16.44 -0.88 3.21
C VAL A 392 -17.32 -2.08 2.84
N ILE A 393 -17.78 -2.18 1.60
CA ILE A 393 -18.55 -3.36 1.14
C ILE A 393 -17.68 -4.61 1.26
N SER A 394 -16.46 -4.60 0.68
CA SER A 394 -15.57 -5.77 0.69
C SER A 394 -15.24 -6.23 2.11
N LEU A 395 -14.68 -5.33 2.92
CA LEU A 395 -14.21 -5.68 4.26
C LEU A 395 -15.33 -5.77 5.29
N GLY A 396 -16.34 -4.93 5.20
CA GLY A 396 -17.52 -5.01 6.08
C GLY A 396 -18.23 -6.35 5.91
N THR A 397 -18.48 -6.76 4.67
CA THR A 397 -19.07 -8.08 4.38
C THR A 397 -18.15 -9.21 4.85
N ARG A 398 -16.84 -9.10 4.60
CA ARG A 398 -15.84 -10.09 5.07
C ARG A 398 -15.91 -10.26 6.58
N VAL A 399 -15.89 -9.16 7.34
CA VAL A 399 -15.96 -9.22 8.81
C VAL A 399 -17.28 -9.82 9.28
N VAL A 400 -18.41 -9.32 8.78
CA VAL A 400 -19.74 -9.83 9.18
C VAL A 400 -19.88 -11.31 8.87
N LEU A 401 -19.53 -11.74 7.66
CA LEU A 401 -19.62 -13.15 7.26
C LEU A 401 -18.62 -14.03 8.01
N ALA A 402 -17.39 -13.54 8.27
CA ALA A 402 -16.42 -14.29 9.04
C ALA A 402 -16.96 -14.64 10.43
N TYR A 403 -17.51 -13.66 11.16
CA TYR A 403 -18.10 -13.91 12.48
C TYR A 403 -19.37 -14.76 12.40
N ALA A 404 -20.25 -14.49 11.42
CA ALA A 404 -21.51 -15.25 11.28
C ALA A 404 -21.28 -16.71 10.90
N LEU A 405 -20.40 -16.98 9.93
CA LEU A 405 -20.13 -18.34 9.45
C LEU A 405 -19.26 -19.13 10.44
N ALA A 406 -18.29 -18.47 11.08
CA ALA A 406 -17.46 -19.11 12.09
C ALA A 406 -18.25 -19.55 13.33
N ALA A 407 -19.36 -18.88 13.65
CA ALA A 407 -20.25 -19.26 14.75
C ALA A 407 -21.05 -20.55 14.48
N VAL A 408 -21.13 -21.01 13.22
CA VAL A 408 -21.82 -22.24 12.84
C VAL A 408 -20.86 -23.43 13.00
N PRO A 409 -21.08 -24.38 13.94
CA PRO A 409 -20.10 -25.44 14.24
C PRO A 409 -19.73 -26.33 13.05
N SER A 410 -20.64 -26.52 12.08
CA SER A 410 -20.39 -27.30 10.87
C SER A 410 -19.50 -26.58 9.82
N ILE A 411 -19.37 -25.27 9.91
CA ILE A 411 -18.62 -24.44 8.97
C ILE A 411 -17.28 -24.03 9.60
N GLY A 412 -17.32 -23.50 10.82
CA GLY A 412 -16.13 -23.13 11.60
C GLY A 412 -15.18 -22.20 10.85
N VAL A 413 -13.88 -22.51 10.93
CA VAL A 413 -12.79 -21.74 10.31
C VAL A 413 -12.96 -21.58 8.79
N THR A 414 -13.48 -22.57 8.09
CA THR A 414 -13.69 -22.54 6.65
C THR A 414 -14.60 -21.37 6.23
N GLY A 415 -15.54 -20.98 7.10
CA GLY A 415 -16.39 -19.81 6.87
C GLY A 415 -15.63 -18.49 6.85
N ILE A 416 -14.55 -18.38 7.63
CA ILE A 416 -13.67 -17.21 7.61
C ILE A 416 -13.00 -17.10 6.23
N TRP A 417 -12.49 -18.23 5.71
CA TRP A 417 -11.83 -18.29 4.40
C TRP A 417 -12.78 -17.89 3.26
N TRP A 418 -13.99 -18.40 3.26
CA TRP A 418 -15.00 -18.05 2.26
C TRP A 418 -15.50 -16.61 2.34
N SER A 419 -15.46 -15.98 3.51
CA SER A 419 -15.89 -14.59 3.69
C SER A 419 -15.09 -13.61 2.81
N VAL A 420 -13.84 -13.93 2.51
CA VAL A 420 -12.91 -13.09 1.73
C VAL A 420 -13.35 -12.97 0.27
N PRO A 421 -13.44 -14.07 -0.50
CA PRO A 421 -13.85 -14.00 -1.91
C PRO A 421 -15.30 -13.51 -2.08
N ILE A 422 -16.19 -13.79 -1.13
CA ILE A 422 -17.57 -13.25 -1.15
C ILE A 422 -17.55 -11.73 -1.01
N GLY A 423 -16.71 -11.19 -0.12
CA GLY A 423 -16.54 -9.75 0.03
C GLY A 423 -16.00 -9.09 -1.24
N TRP A 424 -15.03 -9.70 -1.93
CA TRP A 424 -14.55 -9.21 -3.22
C TRP A 424 -15.64 -9.21 -4.28
N PHE A 425 -16.37 -10.32 -4.42
CA PHE A 425 -17.43 -10.46 -5.41
C PHE A 425 -18.53 -9.39 -5.25
N LEU A 426 -18.95 -9.12 -4.02
CA LEU A 426 -19.98 -8.10 -3.74
C LEU A 426 -19.46 -6.69 -4.06
N ALA A 427 -18.23 -6.38 -3.67
CA ALA A 427 -17.63 -5.09 -3.98
C ALA A 427 -17.41 -4.90 -5.49
N ASP A 428 -16.93 -5.92 -6.20
CA ASP A 428 -16.75 -5.89 -7.65
C ASP A 428 -18.08 -5.69 -8.36
N THR A 429 -19.10 -6.43 -7.96
CA THR A 429 -20.46 -6.28 -8.50
C THR A 429 -20.96 -4.84 -8.32
N ALA A 430 -20.86 -4.30 -7.10
CA ALA A 430 -21.27 -2.92 -6.82
C ALA A 430 -20.46 -1.91 -7.65
N GLY A 431 -19.15 -2.10 -7.77
CA GLY A 431 -18.27 -1.24 -8.56
C GLY A 431 -18.60 -1.29 -10.05
N ILE A 432 -18.74 -2.47 -10.63
CA ILE A 432 -19.06 -2.64 -12.05
C ILE A 432 -20.43 -2.06 -12.36
N LEU A 433 -21.46 -2.32 -11.54
CA LEU A 433 -22.79 -1.75 -11.72
C LEU A 433 -22.76 -0.23 -11.66
N TYR A 434 -22.05 0.35 -10.69
CA TYR A 434 -21.89 1.79 -10.60
C TYR A 434 -21.25 2.37 -11.87
N TYR A 435 -20.20 1.71 -12.42
CA TYR A 435 -19.58 2.13 -13.67
C TYR A 435 -20.58 2.11 -14.84
N ILE A 436 -21.32 1.00 -14.98
CA ILE A 436 -22.29 0.84 -16.10
C ILE A 436 -23.36 1.92 -16.04
N PHE A 437 -23.99 2.14 -14.88
CA PHE A 437 -25.09 3.09 -14.72
C PHE A 437 -24.64 4.56 -14.76
N ARG A 438 -23.43 4.85 -14.34
CA ARG A 438 -22.91 6.23 -14.26
C ARG A 438 -21.91 6.61 -15.34
N LYS A 439 -21.61 5.72 -16.28
CA LYS A 439 -20.59 5.90 -17.32
C LYS A 439 -20.73 7.24 -18.06
N LYS A 440 -21.95 7.62 -18.51
CA LYS A 440 -22.19 8.90 -19.19
C LYS A 440 -21.84 10.10 -18.30
N LYS A 441 -22.14 10.03 -17.00
CA LYS A 441 -21.87 11.11 -16.04
C LYS A 441 -20.37 11.16 -15.63
N LEU A 442 -19.67 10.03 -15.65
CA LEU A 442 -18.25 9.95 -15.32
C LEU A 442 -17.38 10.63 -16.39
N PHE A 443 -17.83 10.68 -17.65
CA PHE A 443 -17.13 11.27 -18.80
C PHE A 443 -17.80 12.54 -19.33
N SER A 444 -18.71 13.16 -18.58
CA SER A 444 -19.31 14.45 -18.96
C SER A 444 -18.37 15.59 -18.56
N TRP A 445 -17.52 16.01 -19.48
CA TRP A 445 -16.53 17.08 -19.32
C TRP A 445 -17.14 18.49 -19.13
N GLU A 446 -18.36 18.72 -19.66
CA GLU A 446 -19.02 20.02 -19.67
C GLU A 446 -19.37 20.58 -18.28
N LYS A 447 -19.52 19.75 -17.27
CA LYS A 447 -19.90 20.20 -15.92
C LYS A 447 -18.72 20.52 -14.99
N GLN A 448 -17.48 20.21 -15.37
CA GLN A 448 -16.29 20.40 -14.52
C GLN A 448 -15.58 21.74 -14.77
N ALA A 449 -15.95 22.47 -15.82
CA ALA A 449 -15.40 23.81 -16.12
C ALA A 449 -16.07 24.94 -15.31
N GLN A 450 -17.08 24.63 -14.48
CA GLN A 450 -17.85 25.61 -13.70
C GLN A 450 -17.69 25.50 -12.18
N ILE A 451 -16.80 24.64 -11.69
CA ILE A 451 -16.41 24.55 -10.27
C ILE A 451 -14.94 24.98 -10.13
#